data_99be43be93cfa31efa4be09502bae123
#
_entry.id   99be43be93cfa31efa4be09502bae123
#
_cell.length_a   1.000
_cell.length_b   1.000
_cell.length_c   1.000
_cell.angle_alpha   90.00
_cell.angle_beta   90.00
_cell.angle_gamma   90.00
#
_symmetry.space_group_name_H-M   'P 1'
#
loop_
_entity.id
_entity.type
_entity.pdbx_description
1 polymer ?
#
loop_
_entity_poly.entity_id
_entity_poly.type
_entity_poly.pdbx_seq_one_letter_code
_entity_poly.pdbx_strand_id
1 'polypeptide(L)'
;MNRLKQTLKKCVAFGVTGIMLILAGGKSPAGFVANDNEEYNARMEEARTTPFGAYPETIEYTLGKMTSVNNSNMPENDTYTDNAYTRYIKSVINVQNVDVFEANDSQYDTNVSMVISMGSLPDIMVVSSQDEVEQLVEAGLIEDLTESYNNCISDRIRKMYESYGDSLKDMVTYDGKIRALPETNITDGPN
;
A
#
# COMPACT_ATOMS: atom_id res chain seq x y z
N MET A 1 30.43 -7.31 -1.89
CA MET A 1 29.12 -7.98 -1.72
C MET A 1 28.54 -7.86 -0.31
N ASN A 2 29.14 -7.12 0.62
CA ASN A 2 28.71 -7.05 2.03
C ASN A 2 28.30 -5.63 2.52
N ARG A 3 28.24 -4.63 1.66
CA ARG A 3 27.82 -3.26 2.04
C ARG A 3 26.34 -2.95 1.69
N LEU A 4 25.72 -3.70 0.79
CA LEU A 4 24.30 -3.51 0.43
C LEU A 4 23.33 -4.09 1.46
N LYS A 5 23.77 -5.05 2.27
CA LYS A 5 22.92 -5.72 3.27
C LYS A 5 22.74 -4.97 4.60
N GLN A 6 23.44 -3.88 4.83
CA GLN A 6 23.35 -3.15 6.11
C GLN A 6 22.48 -1.90 6.06
N THR A 7 22.09 -1.43 4.88
CA THR A 7 21.25 -0.21 4.75
C THR A 7 19.76 -0.53 4.71
N LEU A 8 19.38 -1.79 4.59
CA LEU A 8 17.97 -2.24 4.39
C LEU A 8 17.20 -2.59 5.67
N LYS A 9 17.72 -2.30 6.86
CA LYS A 9 17.09 -2.75 8.13
C LYS A 9 16.29 -1.69 8.91
N LYS A 10 15.81 -0.66 8.26
CA LYS A 10 14.98 0.36 8.97
C LYS A 10 13.82 0.81 8.08
N CYS A 11 12.84 -0.04 7.92
CA CYS A 11 11.56 0.39 7.34
C CYS A 11 10.45 0.17 8.36
N VAL A 12 9.81 1.24 8.71
CA VAL A 12 8.67 1.31 9.62
C VAL A 12 7.40 1.00 8.84
N ALA A 13 6.61 0.06 9.33
CA ALA A 13 5.31 -0.27 8.76
C ALA A 13 4.37 0.93 8.88
N PHE A 14 3.85 1.41 7.78
CA PHE A 14 2.76 2.37 7.77
C PHE A 14 1.44 1.63 7.58
N GLY A 15 0.55 1.75 8.56
CA GLY A 15 -0.81 1.27 8.42
C GLY A 15 -1.61 2.16 7.48
N VAL A 16 -1.73 1.79 6.23
CA VAL A 16 -2.69 2.39 5.31
C VAL A 16 -3.80 1.39 5.05
N THR A 17 -5.00 1.78 5.44
CA THR A 17 -6.22 1.01 5.19
C THR A 17 -6.59 1.05 3.72
N GLY A 18 -6.25 0.03 3.01
CA GLY A 18 -6.75 -0.15 1.65
C GLY A 18 -5.73 -0.80 0.74
N ILE A 19 -5.94 -2.07 0.52
CA ILE A 19 -5.56 -2.82 -0.68
C ILE A 19 -4.27 -2.33 -1.31
N MET A 20 -3.08 -2.82 -0.85
CA MET A 20 -1.89 -2.69 -1.69
C MET A 20 -0.64 -3.29 -1.07
N LEU A 21 0.22 -3.76 -1.92
CA LEU A 21 1.58 -4.16 -1.61
C LEU A 21 2.37 -2.95 -1.09
N ILE A 22 2.88 -2.99 0.14
CA ILE A 22 3.78 -1.95 0.65
C ILE A 22 5.21 -2.40 0.38
N LEU A 23 5.94 -1.59 -0.34
CA LEU A 23 7.31 -1.90 -0.74
C LEU A 23 8.29 -0.93 -0.08
N ALA A 24 9.26 -1.47 0.62
CA ALA A 24 10.33 -0.69 1.23
C ALA A 24 11.39 -0.32 0.17
N GLY A 25 11.23 0.79 -0.50
CA GLY A 25 12.21 1.27 -1.48
C GLY A 25 12.41 2.77 -1.51
N GLY A 26 11.57 3.53 -0.84
CA GLY A 26 11.73 4.96 -0.63
C GLY A 26 12.53 5.26 0.64
N LYS A 27 13.14 6.43 0.72
CA LYS A 27 13.60 6.96 2.00
C LYS A 27 12.39 6.96 2.92
N SER A 28 12.41 6.12 3.97
CA SER A 28 11.46 6.29 5.06
C SER A 28 11.34 7.77 5.37
N PRO A 29 10.14 8.33 5.47
CA PRO A 29 9.99 9.62 6.11
C PRO A 29 10.77 9.51 7.42
N ALA A 30 11.66 10.46 7.64
CA ALA A 30 12.68 10.47 8.68
C ALA A 30 12.16 9.77 9.93
N GLY A 31 12.88 8.76 10.40
CA GLY A 31 12.40 7.82 11.41
C GLY A 31 11.62 8.54 12.48
N PHE A 32 10.50 7.96 12.88
CA PHE A 32 9.60 8.51 13.90
C PHE A 32 10.43 9.02 15.07
N VAL A 33 10.61 10.32 15.14
CA VAL A 33 11.12 11.00 16.32
C VAL A 33 9.89 11.24 17.20
N ALA A 34 9.82 10.56 18.32
CA ALA A 34 8.76 10.83 19.29
C ALA A 34 8.74 12.35 19.55
N ASN A 35 7.62 12.98 19.27
CA ASN A 35 7.41 14.38 19.58
C ASN A 35 7.17 14.46 21.10
N ASP A 36 7.66 15.50 21.76
CA ASP A 36 7.38 15.73 23.17
C ASP A 36 5.89 16.03 23.45
N ASN A 37 5.08 16.13 22.40
CA ASN A 37 3.63 16.32 22.46
C ASN A 37 2.92 14.96 22.57
N GLU A 38 2.40 14.66 23.75
CA GLU A 38 1.66 13.42 24.04
C GLU A 38 0.42 13.26 23.16
N GLU A 39 -0.30 14.35 22.85
CA GLU A 39 -1.47 14.32 21.98
C GLU A 39 -1.10 13.91 20.54
N TYR A 40 0.00 14.45 20.01
CA TYR A 40 0.51 14.07 18.69
C TYR A 40 0.84 12.58 18.63
N ASN A 41 1.56 12.08 19.63
CA ASN A 41 1.93 10.67 19.69
C ASN A 41 0.72 9.75 19.83
N ALA A 42 -0.28 10.14 20.64
CA ALA A 42 -1.51 9.37 20.78
C ALA A 42 -2.28 9.29 19.45
N ARG A 43 -2.38 10.39 18.69
CA ARG A 43 -3.03 10.41 17.38
C ARG A 43 -2.26 9.61 16.34
N MET A 44 -0.92 9.65 16.37
CA MET A 44 -0.09 8.80 15.50
C MET A 44 -0.31 7.31 15.79
N GLU A 45 -0.42 6.94 17.06
CA GLU A 45 -0.70 5.56 17.46
C GLU A 45 -2.11 5.13 17.04
N GLU A 46 -3.12 5.97 17.27
CA GLU A 46 -4.49 5.73 16.82
C GLU A 46 -4.55 5.52 15.30
N ALA A 47 -3.86 6.38 14.52
CA ALA A 47 -3.83 6.27 13.07
C ALA A 47 -3.24 4.93 12.59
N ARG A 48 -2.31 4.35 13.33
CA ARG A 48 -1.63 3.09 12.98
C ARG A 48 -2.35 1.83 13.46
N THR A 49 -3.22 1.97 14.44
CA THR A 49 -3.80 0.82 15.15
C THR A 49 -5.31 0.72 15.03
N THR A 50 -5.95 1.65 14.32
CA THR A 50 -7.41 1.64 14.15
C THR A 50 -7.83 1.84 12.69
N PRO A 51 -8.94 1.23 12.25
CA PRO A 51 -9.51 1.53 10.95
C PRO A 51 -9.88 3.02 10.83
N PHE A 52 -9.48 3.63 9.72
CA PHE A 52 -9.75 5.05 9.43
C PHE A 52 -9.17 6.05 10.44
N GLY A 53 -8.19 5.65 11.25
CA GLY A 53 -7.46 6.57 12.11
C GLY A 53 -6.80 7.68 11.30
N ALA A 54 -7.00 8.95 11.71
CA ALA A 54 -6.47 10.10 10.99
C ALA A 54 -5.10 10.52 11.54
N TYR A 55 -4.13 10.63 10.66
CA TYR A 55 -2.81 11.14 11.03
C TYR A 55 -2.87 12.61 11.48
N PRO A 56 -2.08 13.02 12.47
CA PRO A 56 -2.06 14.40 12.95
C PRO A 56 -1.48 15.40 11.92
N GLU A 57 -0.70 14.91 10.98
CA GLU A 57 -0.16 15.66 9.86
C GLU A 57 -0.37 14.89 8.55
N THR A 58 -0.25 15.57 7.40
CA THR A 58 -0.41 14.88 6.11
C THR A 58 0.75 13.92 5.89
N ILE A 59 0.42 12.64 5.73
CA ILE A 59 1.38 11.60 5.32
C ILE A 59 1.31 11.45 3.80
N GLU A 60 2.44 11.64 3.15
CA GLU A 60 2.61 11.37 1.73
C GLU A 60 3.19 9.96 1.54
N TYR A 61 2.64 9.23 0.58
CA TYR A 61 3.19 7.95 0.15
C TYR A 61 3.34 7.91 -1.37
N THR A 62 4.36 7.23 -1.84
CA THR A 62 4.61 7.08 -3.26
C THR A 62 3.81 5.91 -3.84
N LEU A 63 3.22 6.11 -5.01
CA LEU A 63 2.32 5.16 -5.66
C LEU A 63 2.72 4.89 -7.10
N GLY A 64 2.83 3.61 -7.46
CA GLY A 64 2.74 3.16 -8.84
C GLY A 64 1.28 3.04 -9.24
N LYS A 65 0.78 4.03 -10.01
CA LYS A 65 -0.64 4.17 -10.32
C LYS A 65 -1.03 3.38 -11.55
N MET A 66 -1.89 2.36 -11.35
CA MET A 66 -2.58 1.74 -12.47
C MET A 66 -3.75 2.64 -12.91
N THR A 67 -3.81 2.92 -14.21
CA THR A 67 -4.85 3.74 -14.84
C THR A 67 -5.62 2.93 -15.88
N SER A 68 -6.72 3.48 -16.36
CA SER A 68 -7.50 2.86 -17.44
C SER A 68 -7.61 3.80 -18.63
N VAL A 69 -7.52 3.25 -19.82
CA VAL A 69 -7.74 3.99 -21.08
C VAL A 69 -9.16 4.55 -21.22
N ASN A 70 -10.11 3.97 -20.49
CA ASN A 70 -11.53 4.33 -20.54
C ASN A 70 -11.97 5.33 -19.47
N ASN A 71 -11.06 6.09 -18.92
CA ASN A 71 -11.36 7.04 -17.84
C ASN A 71 -12.00 8.35 -18.35
N SER A 72 -12.93 8.22 -19.31
CA SER A 72 -13.64 9.34 -19.96
C SER A 72 -14.61 10.08 -19.04
N ASN A 73 -14.85 9.56 -17.82
CA ASN A 73 -15.80 10.14 -16.87
C ASN A 73 -15.12 10.95 -15.76
N MET A 74 -13.83 11.24 -15.88
CA MET A 74 -13.15 12.11 -14.93
C MET A 74 -13.70 13.54 -15.09
N PRO A 75 -14.16 14.19 -14.00
CA PRO A 75 -14.63 15.58 -14.07
C PRO A 75 -13.57 16.52 -14.64
N GLU A 76 -14.03 17.59 -15.29
CA GLU A 76 -13.13 18.63 -15.77
C GLU A 76 -12.30 19.20 -14.61
N ASN A 77 -11.01 19.34 -14.79
CA ASN A 77 -10.01 19.75 -13.80
C ASN A 77 -9.63 18.73 -12.74
N ASP A 78 -10.23 17.54 -12.69
CA ASP A 78 -9.72 16.45 -11.87
C ASP A 78 -8.55 15.76 -12.57
N THR A 79 -7.62 15.22 -11.75
CA THR A 79 -6.47 14.42 -12.19
C THR A 79 -6.42 13.11 -11.41
N TYR A 80 -5.52 12.20 -11.76
CA TYR A 80 -5.34 10.97 -10.98
C TYR A 80 -4.85 11.24 -9.56
N THR A 81 -4.10 12.30 -9.34
CA THR A 81 -3.59 12.70 -8.02
C THR A 81 -4.50 13.65 -7.26
N ASP A 82 -5.35 14.40 -7.96
CA ASP A 82 -6.30 15.34 -7.36
C ASP A 82 -7.70 15.15 -7.95
N ASN A 83 -8.51 14.38 -7.27
CA ASN A 83 -9.90 14.09 -7.61
C ASN A 83 -10.75 13.93 -6.34
N ALA A 84 -12.05 13.74 -6.51
CA ALA A 84 -12.97 13.62 -5.39
C ALA A 84 -12.56 12.50 -4.40
N TYR A 85 -12.01 11.39 -4.90
CA TYR A 85 -11.57 10.26 -4.07
C TYR A 85 -10.32 10.61 -3.26
N THR A 86 -9.27 11.14 -3.90
CA THR A 86 -8.02 11.51 -3.23
C THR A 86 -8.23 12.62 -2.20
N ARG A 87 -9.08 13.64 -2.54
CA ARG A 87 -9.49 14.68 -1.60
C ARG A 87 -10.26 14.12 -0.41
N TYR A 88 -11.14 13.14 -0.64
CA TYR A 88 -11.87 12.46 0.45
C TYR A 88 -10.93 11.71 1.37
N ILE A 89 -10.04 10.87 0.84
CA ILE A 89 -9.03 10.14 1.64
C ILE A 89 -8.21 11.11 2.49
N LYS A 90 -7.71 12.18 1.87
CA LYS A 90 -6.96 13.21 2.61
C LYS A 90 -7.80 13.84 3.73
N SER A 91 -9.07 14.11 3.50
CA SER A 91 -9.95 14.71 4.51
C SER A 91 -10.28 13.78 5.67
N VAL A 92 -10.33 12.47 5.43
CA VAL A 92 -10.72 11.47 6.45
C VAL A 92 -9.52 10.99 7.26
N ILE A 93 -8.43 10.62 6.61
CA ILE A 93 -7.28 9.99 7.27
C ILE A 93 -5.98 10.78 7.15
N ASN A 94 -6.02 11.94 6.49
CA ASN A 94 -4.89 12.86 6.28
C ASN A 94 -3.70 12.19 5.54
N VAL A 95 -4.01 11.41 4.50
CA VAL A 95 -3.04 10.71 3.66
C VAL A 95 -3.15 11.20 2.22
N GLN A 96 -2.03 11.36 1.55
CA GLN A 96 -1.97 11.82 0.16
C GLN A 96 -1.00 10.96 -0.66
N ASN A 97 -1.45 10.54 -1.85
CA ASN A 97 -0.57 9.85 -2.79
C ASN A 97 0.30 10.82 -3.60
N VAL A 98 1.51 10.38 -3.90
CA VAL A 98 2.43 11.00 -4.86
C VAL A 98 2.73 9.94 -5.92
N ASP A 99 2.13 10.09 -7.11
CA ASP A 99 2.26 9.09 -8.15
C ASP A 99 3.65 9.18 -8.80
N VAL A 100 4.47 8.14 -8.69
CA VAL A 100 5.82 8.08 -9.28
C VAL A 100 5.78 7.62 -10.72
N PHE A 101 4.74 6.88 -11.09
CA PHE A 101 4.35 6.62 -12.46
C PHE A 101 2.85 6.36 -12.56
N GLU A 102 2.28 6.72 -13.70
CA GLU A 102 0.90 6.45 -14.10
C GLU A 102 0.93 5.68 -15.42
N ALA A 103 0.34 4.50 -15.47
CA ALA A 103 0.32 3.69 -16.67
C ALA A 103 -0.89 2.75 -16.71
N ASN A 104 -1.26 2.30 -17.90
CA ASN A 104 -2.32 1.33 -18.09
C ASN A 104 -1.77 -0.01 -18.58
N ASP A 105 -2.52 -1.07 -18.36
CA ASP A 105 -2.32 -2.41 -18.91
C ASP A 105 -0.83 -2.82 -18.99
N SER A 106 -0.36 -3.27 -20.15
CA SER A 106 1.00 -3.76 -20.39
C SER A 106 2.10 -2.72 -20.10
N GLN A 107 1.80 -1.44 -20.20
CA GLN A 107 2.76 -0.40 -19.83
C GLN A 107 2.95 -0.34 -18.33
N TYR A 108 1.90 -0.63 -17.56
CA TYR A 108 1.99 -0.71 -16.11
C TYR A 108 2.91 -1.85 -15.68
N ASP A 109 2.72 -3.05 -16.23
CA ASP A 109 3.57 -4.23 -15.95
C ASP A 109 5.03 -3.96 -16.31
N THR A 110 5.26 -3.25 -17.43
CA THR A 110 6.62 -2.84 -17.83
C THR A 110 7.25 -1.92 -16.79
N ASN A 111 6.51 -0.94 -16.28
CA ASN A 111 7.00 -0.01 -15.26
C ASN A 111 7.26 -0.73 -13.94
N VAL A 112 6.39 -1.66 -13.53
CA VAL A 112 6.58 -2.51 -12.35
C VAL A 112 7.88 -3.30 -12.47
N SER A 113 8.07 -4.01 -13.59
CA SER A 113 9.30 -4.78 -13.84
C SER A 113 10.55 -3.91 -13.80
N MET A 114 10.46 -2.69 -14.32
CA MET A 114 11.56 -1.73 -14.32
C MET A 114 11.92 -1.27 -12.90
N VAL A 115 10.95 -0.86 -12.07
CA VAL A 115 11.23 -0.39 -10.70
C VAL A 115 11.73 -1.52 -9.82
N ILE A 116 11.24 -2.77 -10.01
CA ILE A 116 11.77 -3.96 -9.35
C ILE A 116 13.25 -4.16 -9.72
N SER A 117 13.56 -4.15 -11.01
CA SER A 117 14.93 -4.34 -11.51
C SER A 117 15.90 -3.28 -11.02
N MET A 118 15.43 -2.05 -10.86
CA MET A 118 16.21 -0.93 -10.35
C MET A 118 16.35 -0.94 -8.83
N GLY A 119 15.54 -1.72 -8.12
CA GLY A 119 15.46 -1.71 -6.65
C GLY A 119 14.97 -0.36 -6.10
N SER A 120 14.22 0.40 -6.90
CA SER A 120 13.64 1.69 -6.54
C SER A 120 12.13 1.62 -6.62
N LEU A 121 11.55 0.99 -5.60
CA LEU A 121 10.12 0.72 -5.54
C LEU A 121 9.35 1.90 -4.95
N PRO A 122 8.13 2.19 -5.44
CA PRO A 122 7.21 3.05 -4.71
C PRO A 122 6.76 2.38 -3.41
N ASP A 123 6.22 3.15 -2.46
CA ASP A 123 5.69 2.61 -1.21
C ASP A 123 4.51 1.66 -1.48
N ILE A 124 3.75 1.91 -2.54
CA ILE A 124 2.59 1.11 -2.92
C ILE A 124 2.58 0.89 -4.44
N MET A 125 2.37 -0.35 -4.87
CA MET A 125 2.09 -0.70 -6.26
C MET A 125 1.28 -1.99 -6.34
N VAL A 126 0.66 -2.24 -7.47
CA VAL A 126 0.00 -3.51 -7.80
C VAL A 126 0.99 -4.41 -8.55
N VAL A 127 0.98 -5.69 -8.27
CA VAL A 127 1.66 -6.70 -9.07
C VAL A 127 0.63 -7.68 -9.62
N SER A 128 0.90 -8.23 -10.80
CA SER A 128 -0.10 -9.01 -11.55
C SER A 128 -0.03 -10.51 -11.30
N SER A 129 1.01 -10.99 -10.58
CA SER A 129 1.20 -12.42 -10.36
C SER A 129 1.71 -12.75 -8.95
N GLN A 130 1.41 -13.96 -8.51
CA GLN A 130 1.95 -14.50 -7.26
C GLN A 130 3.47 -14.68 -7.33
N ASP A 131 4.01 -15.03 -8.49
CA ASP A 131 5.45 -15.17 -8.71
C ASP A 131 6.21 -13.86 -8.45
N GLU A 132 5.62 -12.72 -8.83
CA GLU A 132 6.20 -11.41 -8.52
C GLU A 132 6.19 -11.11 -7.01
N VAL A 133 5.11 -11.48 -6.31
CA VAL A 133 5.06 -11.36 -4.85
C VAL A 133 6.16 -12.21 -4.21
N GLU A 134 6.32 -13.47 -4.64
CA GLU A 134 7.33 -14.38 -4.14
C GLU A 134 8.76 -13.84 -4.34
N GLN A 135 9.07 -13.35 -5.56
CA GLN A 135 10.35 -12.72 -5.85
C GLN A 135 10.64 -11.51 -4.93
N LEU A 136 9.62 -10.68 -4.67
CA LEU A 136 9.74 -9.52 -3.80
C LEU A 136 9.95 -9.93 -2.33
N VAL A 137 9.27 -10.99 -1.88
CA VAL A 137 9.46 -11.57 -0.54
C VAL A 137 10.88 -12.12 -0.38
N GLU A 138 11.34 -12.94 -1.35
CA GLU A 138 12.69 -13.53 -1.33
C GLU A 138 13.79 -12.47 -1.36
N ALA A 139 13.56 -11.39 -2.11
CA ALA A 139 14.47 -10.25 -2.17
C ALA A 139 14.42 -9.39 -0.89
N GLY A 140 13.44 -9.59 0.00
CA GLY A 140 13.25 -8.80 1.22
C GLY A 140 12.86 -7.35 0.92
N LEU A 141 12.10 -7.14 -0.15
CA LEU A 141 11.72 -5.83 -0.66
C LEU A 141 10.31 -5.39 -0.23
N ILE A 142 9.52 -6.29 0.36
CA ILE A 142 8.17 -5.98 0.84
C ILE A 142 8.00 -6.24 2.32
N GLU A 143 7.17 -5.43 2.94
CA GLU A 143 6.97 -5.36 4.37
C GLU A 143 6.03 -6.47 4.91
N ASP A 144 6.09 -6.66 6.22
CA ASP A 144 5.14 -7.46 6.99
C ASP A 144 3.88 -6.63 7.29
N LEU A 145 2.78 -6.96 6.63
CA LEU A 145 1.49 -6.28 6.77
C LEU A 145 0.60 -6.88 7.85
N THR A 146 1.07 -7.90 8.58
CA THR A 146 0.24 -8.68 9.51
C THR A 146 -0.40 -7.80 10.59
N GLU A 147 0.38 -6.92 11.19
CA GLU A 147 -0.12 -6.03 12.24
C GLU A 147 -1.09 -4.99 11.67
N SER A 148 -0.73 -4.35 10.56
CA SER A 148 -1.59 -3.37 9.89
C SER A 148 -2.91 -4.01 9.42
N TYR A 149 -2.85 -5.22 8.87
CA TYR A 149 -4.05 -5.98 8.50
C TYR A 149 -4.95 -6.23 9.71
N ASN A 150 -4.39 -6.71 10.80
CA ASN A 150 -5.18 -7.07 11.98
C ASN A 150 -5.82 -5.86 12.66
N ASN A 151 -5.12 -4.73 12.71
CA ASN A 151 -5.55 -3.54 13.44
C ASN A 151 -6.36 -2.56 12.59
N CYS A 152 -5.99 -2.39 11.32
CA CYS A 152 -6.52 -1.29 10.49
C CYS A 152 -7.55 -1.71 9.45
N ILE A 153 -7.72 -3.02 9.20
CA ILE A 153 -8.74 -3.47 8.25
C ILE A 153 -10.15 -3.20 8.80
N SER A 154 -11.02 -2.61 7.99
CA SER A 154 -12.41 -2.41 8.38
C SER A 154 -13.18 -3.74 8.44
N ASP A 155 -14.22 -3.82 9.27
CA ASP A 155 -15.07 -5.02 9.37
C ASP A 155 -15.68 -5.42 8.03
N ARG A 156 -15.99 -4.45 7.18
CA ARG A 156 -16.52 -4.71 5.83
C ARG A 156 -15.51 -5.47 4.97
N ILE A 157 -14.28 -5.00 4.93
CA ILE A 157 -13.22 -5.63 4.12
C ILE A 157 -12.83 -6.98 4.73
N ARG A 158 -12.76 -7.07 6.06
CA ARG A 158 -12.53 -8.35 6.76
C ARG A 158 -13.53 -9.41 6.36
N LYS A 159 -14.84 -9.09 6.46
CA LYS A 159 -15.92 -10.01 6.06
C LYS A 159 -15.86 -10.38 4.57
N MET A 160 -15.46 -9.44 3.72
CA MET A 160 -15.27 -9.71 2.30
C MET A 160 -14.16 -10.74 2.10
N TYR A 161 -12.99 -10.57 2.70
CA TYR A 161 -11.89 -11.53 2.59
C TYR A 161 -12.26 -12.89 3.21
N GLU A 162 -12.92 -12.92 4.36
CA GLU A 162 -13.40 -14.15 5.00
C GLU A 162 -14.40 -14.93 4.10
N SER A 163 -15.16 -14.25 3.25
CA SER A 163 -16.08 -14.91 2.31
C SER A 163 -15.40 -15.75 1.25
N TYR A 164 -14.13 -15.52 0.97
CA TYR A 164 -13.29 -16.31 0.05
C TYR A 164 -12.64 -17.52 0.73
N GLY A 165 -12.81 -17.67 2.04
CA GLY A 165 -12.13 -18.70 2.84
C GLY A 165 -10.64 -18.41 3.02
N ASP A 166 -9.89 -19.43 3.47
CA ASP A 166 -8.48 -19.27 3.80
C ASP A 166 -7.58 -19.10 2.55
N SER A 167 -8.03 -19.59 1.39
CA SER A 167 -7.23 -19.62 0.16
C SER A 167 -6.72 -18.26 -0.27
N LEU A 168 -7.53 -17.21 -0.12
CA LEU A 168 -7.14 -15.85 -0.51
C LEU A 168 -6.01 -15.30 0.37
N LYS A 169 -6.06 -15.59 1.66
CA LYS A 169 -5.06 -15.18 2.63
C LYS A 169 -3.77 -15.99 2.46
N ASP A 170 -3.89 -17.29 2.17
CA ASP A 170 -2.75 -18.17 1.99
C ASP A 170 -1.87 -17.75 0.80
N MET A 171 -2.49 -17.24 -0.28
CA MET A 171 -1.77 -16.75 -1.46
C MET A 171 -0.81 -15.59 -1.19
N VAL A 172 -1.04 -14.82 -0.14
CA VAL A 172 -0.26 -13.63 0.21
C VAL A 172 0.49 -13.77 1.54
N THR A 173 0.44 -14.96 2.15
CA THR A 173 1.11 -15.26 3.42
C THR A 173 2.38 -16.06 3.19
N TYR A 174 3.51 -15.49 3.57
CA TYR A 174 4.85 -16.10 3.48
C TYR A 174 5.49 -16.10 4.87
N ASP A 175 5.99 -17.25 5.30
CA ASP A 175 6.58 -17.45 6.65
C ASP A 175 5.64 -16.98 7.78
N GLY A 176 4.34 -17.21 7.63
CA GLY A 176 3.32 -16.81 8.60
C GLY A 176 3.01 -15.31 8.64
N LYS A 177 3.50 -14.54 7.67
CA LYS A 177 3.35 -13.08 7.57
C LYS A 177 2.58 -12.70 6.31
N ILE A 178 1.61 -11.82 6.47
CA ILE A 178 0.90 -11.24 5.32
C ILE A 178 1.83 -10.26 4.63
N ARG A 179 2.12 -10.50 3.34
CA ARG A 179 3.07 -9.72 2.55
C ARG A 179 2.42 -8.85 1.49
N ALA A 180 1.20 -9.16 1.11
CA ALA A 180 0.42 -8.40 0.14
C ALA A 180 -1.07 -8.43 0.52
N LEU A 181 -1.86 -7.59 -0.13
CA LEU A 181 -3.31 -7.64 -0.04
C LEU A 181 -3.86 -8.02 -1.42
N PRO A 182 -4.60 -9.12 -1.54
CA PRO A 182 -5.14 -9.54 -2.82
C PRO A 182 -6.22 -8.59 -3.31
N GLU A 183 -6.17 -8.23 -4.58
CA GLU A 183 -7.27 -7.53 -5.24
C GLU A 183 -8.41 -8.52 -5.48
N THR A 184 -9.61 -8.15 -5.07
CA THR A 184 -10.81 -8.95 -5.28
C THR A 184 -11.66 -8.29 -6.36
N ASN A 185 -11.89 -9.00 -7.46
CA ASN A 185 -12.78 -8.53 -8.51
C ASN A 185 -14.22 -8.88 -8.16
N ILE A 186 -15.07 -7.88 -7.93
CA ILE A 186 -16.48 -8.07 -7.54
C ILE A 186 -17.37 -8.37 -8.76
N THR A 187 -16.80 -8.47 -9.97
CA THR A 187 -17.59 -8.64 -11.20
C THR A 187 -18.23 -10.02 -11.34
N ASP A 188 -17.78 -11.02 -10.57
CA ASP A 188 -18.29 -12.39 -10.60
C ASP A 188 -19.10 -12.74 -9.36
N GLY A 189 -19.99 -11.86 -8.94
CA GLY A 189 -21.00 -12.21 -7.95
C GLY A 189 -21.83 -13.40 -8.48
N PRO A 190 -22.28 -14.32 -7.59
CA PRO A 190 -23.09 -15.44 -8.04
C PRO A 190 -24.36 -14.92 -8.73
N ASN A 191 -24.59 -15.38 -9.96
CA ASN A 191 -25.84 -15.21 -10.69
C ASN A 191 -26.97 -15.91 -9.94
#